data_54324aaafec706186248e47dd787dca1
#
_entry.id   54324aaafec706186248e47dd787dca1
#
_cell.length_a   1.000
_cell.length_b   1.000
_cell.length_c   1.000
_cell.angle_alpha   90.00
_cell.angle_beta   90.00
_cell.angle_gamma   90.00
#
_symmetry.space_group_name_H-M   'P 1'
#
loop_
_entity.id
_entity.type
_entity.pdbx_description
1 polymer ?
#
loop_
_entity_poly.entity_id
_entity_poly.type
_entity_poly.pdbx_seq_one_letter_code
_entity_poly.pdbx_strand_id
1 'polypeptide(L)'
;MNVITGSNGVGKTTLLKSVCSILTSASKVNLKRNALSDGGIIRGILNDDGNIHECTQTLKAFTPKDEASGGGFGKGRQVIYLSDNREFEYIELSSIPKDFIHNDNHYIYGALHGIDANKIKGWFVNRYLFSAHPTGLTKSQYANFEHAQKAFSILDSTITFSRVDSHSLDIMLQTPSGQIYFEYLSSGFKSLIILVLGIIMEIEFRFGDQDIKVEDFDGIIIIDEIDVHLHPTWQTQILDVLEKIFPKVQFFVSTHSPHVIQSLPPNQLIALEKVDNNIVRRELLVNEDGYIGWTIEEILRDVMGMNNTNSDFFQNLWAKFTSAIENEDTSEASEIGKQLLQMLHPSNVLKKVIELHLTSLSND
;
A
#
# COMPACT_ATOMS: atom_id res chain seq x y z
N MET A 1 -1.73 5.48 11.65
CA MET A 1 -1.91 4.70 10.40
C MET A 1 -3.40 4.40 10.19
N ASN A 2 -3.91 4.43 8.93
CA ASN A 2 -5.27 4.01 8.56
C ASN A 2 -5.14 3.10 7.35
N VAL A 3 -5.37 1.81 7.53
CA VAL A 3 -5.21 0.80 6.46
C VAL A 3 -6.58 0.33 6.00
N ILE A 4 -6.82 0.39 4.69
CA ILE A 4 -8.09 0.08 4.04
C ILE A 4 -7.94 -1.24 3.28
N THR A 5 -8.80 -2.21 3.57
CA THR A 5 -8.81 -3.51 2.89
C THR A 5 -10.21 -3.95 2.50
N GLY A 6 -10.32 -5.07 1.81
CA GLY A 6 -11.57 -5.68 1.34
C GLY A 6 -11.40 -6.31 -0.05
N SER A 7 -12.43 -6.95 -0.53
CA SER A 7 -12.42 -7.65 -1.83
C SER A 7 -12.13 -6.72 -3.02
N ASN A 8 -11.81 -7.31 -4.18
CA ASN A 8 -11.59 -6.55 -5.41
C ASN A 8 -12.88 -5.80 -5.81
N GLY A 9 -12.72 -4.56 -6.26
CA GLY A 9 -13.84 -3.73 -6.70
C GLY A 9 -14.71 -3.15 -5.57
N VAL A 10 -14.34 -3.36 -4.29
CA VAL A 10 -15.09 -2.81 -3.14
C VAL A 10 -14.91 -1.30 -2.96
N GLY A 11 -14.05 -0.65 -3.74
CA GLY A 11 -13.91 0.81 -3.74
C GLY A 11 -12.80 1.38 -2.85
N LYS A 12 -11.77 0.60 -2.50
CA LYS A 12 -10.60 1.07 -1.71
C LYS A 12 -9.94 2.30 -2.33
N THR A 13 -9.52 2.19 -3.59
CA THR A 13 -8.96 3.31 -4.38
C THR A 13 -9.92 4.50 -4.47
N THR A 14 -11.24 4.24 -4.62
CA THR A 14 -12.25 5.30 -4.66
C THR A 14 -12.31 6.05 -3.32
N LEU A 15 -12.25 5.34 -2.20
CA LEU A 15 -12.21 5.95 -0.87
C LEU A 15 -10.95 6.81 -0.68
N LEU A 16 -9.76 6.29 -1.02
CA LEU A 16 -8.50 7.05 -0.97
C LEU A 16 -8.55 8.29 -1.86
N LYS A 17 -9.05 8.17 -3.08
CA LYS A 17 -9.25 9.31 -3.99
C LYS A 17 -10.25 10.31 -3.45
N SER A 18 -11.29 9.88 -2.75
CA SER A 18 -12.25 10.77 -2.10
C SER A 18 -11.60 11.58 -0.98
N VAL A 19 -10.77 10.93 -0.14
CA VAL A 19 -9.97 11.61 0.89
C VAL A 19 -9.02 12.62 0.26
N CYS A 20 -8.29 12.21 -0.78
CA CYS A 20 -7.37 13.10 -1.50
C CYS A 20 -8.10 14.30 -2.11
N SER A 21 -9.24 14.10 -2.77
CA SER A 21 -10.03 15.15 -3.42
C SER A 21 -10.50 16.19 -2.43
N ILE A 22 -11.09 15.77 -1.31
CA ILE A 22 -11.65 16.72 -0.34
C ILE A 22 -10.55 17.49 0.41
N LEU A 23 -9.41 16.86 0.65
CA LEU A 23 -8.26 17.52 1.30
C LEU A 23 -7.58 18.55 0.39
N THR A 24 -7.38 18.20 -0.89
CA THR A 24 -6.59 19.02 -1.82
C THR A 24 -7.39 20.04 -2.61
N SER A 25 -8.72 19.98 -2.57
CA SER A 25 -9.62 20.72 -3.47
C SER A 25 -9.40 20.36 -4.95
N ALA A 26 -8.81 19.21 -5.24
CA ALA A 26 -8.56 18.76 -6.59
C ALA A 26 -9.87 18.20 -7.20
N SER A 27 -10.70 19.09 -7.72
CA SER A 27 -11.97 18.72 -8.40
C SER A 27 -11.78 17.79 -9.60
N LYS A 28 -10.54 17.74 -10.12
CA LYS A 28 -10.16 16.88 -11.27
C LYS A 28 -9.83 15.44 -10.90
N VAL A 29 -9.76 15.09 -9.60
CA VAL A 29 -9.64 13.68 -9.21
C VAL A 29 -10.81 12.93 -9.83
N ASN A 30 -10.51 11.90 -10.63
CA ASN A 30 -11.48 11.21 -11.50
C ASN A 30 -12.49 10.36 -10.70
N LEU A 31 -13.27 11.02 -9.85
CA LEU A 31 -14.34 10.40 -9.07
C LEU A 31 -15.65 10.49 -9.84
N LYS A 32 -16.36 9.37 -9.92
CA LYS A 32 -17.66 9.25 -10.59
C LYS A 32 -18.71 8.82 -9.58
N ARG A 33 -19.95 9.27 -9.83
CA ARG A 33 -21.10 8.77 -9.07
C ARG A 33 -21.34 7.28 -9.36
N ASN A 34 -22.04 6.62 -8.46
CA ASN A 34 -22.54 5.27 -8.72
C ASN A 34 -23.56 5.31 -9.88
N ALA A 35 -23.53 4.30 -10.73
CA ALA A 35 -24.47 4.19 -11.86
C ALA A 35 -25.95 4.12 -11.43
N LEU A 36 -26.21 3.60 -10.23
CA LEU A 36 -27.55 3.45 -9.66
C LEU A 36 -28.07 4.70 -8.92
N SER A 37 -27.30 5.79 -8.89
CA SER A 37 -27.66 7.04 -8.20
C SER A 37 -27.54 8.25 -9.12
N ASP A 38 -28.33 9.29 -8.87
CA ASP A 38 -28.27 10.55 -9.60
C ASP A 38 -27.16 11.48 -9.13
N GLY A 39 -26.49 11.15 -8.04
CA GLY A 39 -25.39 11.91 -7.47
C GLY A 39 -24.70 11.18 -6.33
N GLY A 40 -23.61 11.77 -5.86
CA GLY A 40 -22.86 11.34 -4.68
C GLY A 40 -22.45 12.54 -3.84
N ILE A 41 -22.17 12.33 -2.59
CA ILE A 41 -21.69 13.36 -1.65
C ILE A 41 -20.46 12.82 -0.94
N ILE A 42 -19.39 13.63 -0.90
CA ILE A 42 -18.26 13.44 -0.03
C ILE A 42 -18.34 14.51 1.05
N ARG A 43 -18.39 14.07 2.31
CA ARG A 43 -18.33 14.99 3.47
C ARG A 43 -17.07 14.69 4.25
N GLY A 44 -16.31 15.75 4.55
CA GLY A 44 -15.11 15.67 5.37
C GLY A 44 -15.16 16.65 6.53
N ILE A 45 -14.55 16.23 7.64
CA ILE A 45 -14.32 17.06 8.82
C ILE A 45 -12.81 17.05 9.05
N LEU A 46 -12.20 18.22 9.04
CA LEU A 46 -10.79 18.43 9.30
C LEU A 46 -10.63 19.15 10.64
N ASN A 47 -9.85 18.55 11.54
CA ASN A 47 -9.38 19.22 12.74
C ASN A 47 -7.95 19.73 12.48
N ASP A 48 -7.80 21.04 12.44
CA ASP A 48 -6.55 21.74 12.18
C ASP A 48 -6.19 22.53 13.44
N ASP A 49 -5.30 22.01 14.26
CA ASP A 49 -4.88 22.58 15.55
C ASP A 49 -6.05 22.97 16.48
N GLY A 50 -7.07 22.11 16.57
CA GLY A 50 -8.26 22.34 17.38
C GLY A 50 -9.38 23.13 16.67
N ASN A 51 -9.14 23.66 15.48
CA ASN A 51 -10.16 24.28 14.64
C ASN A 51 -10.84 23.23 13.77
N ILE A 52 -12.15 23.10 13.91
CA ILE A 52 -12.94 22.14 13.14
C ILE A 52 -13.48 22.82 11.89
N HIS A 53 -13.12 22.28 10.73
CA HIS A 53 -13.61 22.71 9.44
C HIS A 53 -14.44 21.59 8.79
N GLU A 54 -15.58 21.94 8.24
CA GLU A 54 -16.41 21.00 7.48
C GLU A 54 -16.42 21.38 6.00
N CYS A 55 -16.35 20.37 5.14
CA CYS A 55 -16.44 20.54 3.70
C CYS A 55 -17.30 19.45 3.08
N THR A 56 -18.07 19.82 2.04
CA THR A 56 -18.91 18.91 1.29
C THR A 56 -18.67 19.08 -0.20
N GLN A 57 -18.39 17.97 -0.89
CA GLN A 57 -18.30 17.90 -2.35
C GLN A 57 -19.48 17.12 -2.90
N THR A 58 -20.07 17.60 -3.99
CA THR A 58 -21.15 16.89 -4.71
C THR A 58 -20.60 16.28 -5.98
N LEU A 59 -20.83 14.99 -6.17
CA LEU A 59 -20.41 14.23 -7.34
C LEU A 59 -21.60 14.05 -8.27
N LYS A 60 -21.61 14.70 -9.43
CA LYS A 60 -22.57 14.50 -10.52
C LYS A 60 -21.93 13.84 -11.74
N ALA A 61 -20.62 13.88 -11.83
CA ALA A 61 -19.82 13.31 -12.91
C ALA A 61 -20.09 11.81 -13.06
N PHE A 62 -20.39 11.37 -14.29
CA PHE A 62 -20.66 9.96 -14.61
C PHE A 62 -19.87 9.48 -15.82
N THR A 63 -19.86 10.27 -16.89
CA THR A 63 -19.12 9.90 -18.10
C THR A 63 -17.61 10.02 -17.88
N PRO A 64 -16.76 9.32 -18.65
CA PRO A 64 -15.31 9.41 -18.50
C PRO A 64 -14.74 10.83 -18.63
N LYS A 65 -15.41 11.70 -19.39
CA LYS A 65 -14.99 13.08 -19.65
C LYS A 65 -15.48 14.08 -18.60
N ASP A 66 -16.49 13.73 -17.79
CA ASP A 66 -17.02 14.65 -16.79
C ASP A 66 -15.98 14.88 -15.69
N GLU A 67 -15.91 16.10 -15.20
CA GLU A 67 -15.10 16.44 -14.01
C GLU A 67 -16.03 16.58 -12.78
N ALA A 68 -15.56 16.14 -11.62
CA ALA A 68 -16.25 16.40 -10.37
C ALA A 68 -16.21 17.91 -10.06
N SER A 69 -17.30 18.46 -9.54
CA SER A 69 -17.36 19.86 -9.10
C SER A 69 -17.45 19.90 -7.57
N GLY A 70 -16.70 20.80 -6.96
CA GLY A 70 -16.77 21.05 -5.51
C GLY A 70 -15.50 21.64 -4.95
N GLY A 71 -15.63 22.26 -3.79
CA GLY A 71 -14.52 22.74 -2.99
C GLY A 71 -13.85 21.61 -2.19
N GLY A 72 -12.85 21.98 -1.41
CA GLY A 72 -12.16 21.14 -0.45
C GLY A 72 -11.46 22.00 0.59
N PHE A 73 -10.65 21.37 1.42
CA PHE A 73 -9.93 22.09 2.49
C PHE A 73 -8.72 22.90 2.00
N GLY A 74 -8.31 22.77 0.74
CA GLY A 74 -7.17 23.51 0.18
C GLY A 74 -5.82 23.11 0.77
N LYS A 75 -5.69 21.93 1.35
CA LYS A 75 -4.46 21.44 1.99
C LYS A 75 -3.52 20.72 1.01
N GLY A 76 -3.55 21.07 -0.28
CA GLY A 76 -2.78 20.38 -1.32
C GLY A 76 -1.28 20.28 -1.03
N ARG A 77 -0.70 21.28 -0.36
CA ARG A 77 0.72 21.28 0.02
C ARG A 77 1.06 20.18 1.03
N GLN A 78 0.14 19.89 1.97
CA GLN A 78 0.32 18.91 3.05
C GLN A 78 -0.07 17.48 2.63
N VAL A 79 -0.65 17.28 1.45
CA VAL A 79 -1.16 15.98 1.02
C VAL A 79 -0.31 15.40 -0.10
N ILE A 80 0.31 14.26 0.15
CA ILE A 80 1.10 13.51 -0.85
C ILE A 80 0.32 12.25 -1.21
N TYR A 81 0.06 12.03 -2.51
CA TYR A 81 -0.60 10.83 -3.03
C TYR A 81 0.38 9.99 -3.82
N LEU A 82 0.43 8.69 -3.52
CA LEU A 82 1.19 7.68 -4.26
C LEU A 82 0.20 6.68 -4.88
N SER A 83 0.21 6.60 -6.20
CA SER A 83 -0.58 5.60 -6.93
C SER A 83 0.05 4.21 -6.85
N ASP A 84 -0.66 3.22 -7.36
CA ASP A 84 -0.20 1.86 -7.59
C ASP A 84 0.92 1.75 -8.63
N ASN A 85 1.01 2.72 -9.55
CA ASN A 85 2.08 2.76 -10.56
C ASN A 85 3.38 3.28 -9.94
N ARG A 86 4.29 2.36 -9.62
CA ARG A 86 5.63 2.63 -9.06
C ARG A 86 6.74 2.07 -9.93
N GLU A 87 6.46 1.86 -11.20
CA GLU A 87 7.47 1.47 -12.16
C GLU A 87 8.30 2.68 -12.57
N PHE A 88 9.61 2.49 -12.66
CA PHE A 88 10.49 3.44 -13.31
C PHE A 88 11.48 2.71 -14.19
N GLU A 89 11.76 3.30 -15.32
CA GLU A 89 12.75 2.81 -16.28
C GLU A 89 14.10 3.47 -16.03
N TYR A 90 15.15 2.90 -16.64
CA TYR A 90 16.46 3.53 -16.61
C TYR A 90 16.40 4.89 -17.31
N ILE A 91 16.88 5.91 -16.61
CA ILE A 91 16.99 7.27 -17.13
C ILE A 91 18.46 7.69 -17.12
N GLU A 92 18.98 7.99 -18.30
CA GLU A 92 20.30 8.61 -18.44
C GLU A 92 20.19 10.10 -18.10
N LEU A 93 20.97 10.54 -17.12
CA LEU A 93 21.03 11.96 -16.75
C LEU A 93 22.09 12.66 -17.58
N SER A 94 21.66 13.51 -18.51
CA SER A 94 22.55 14.38 -19.30
C SER A 94 22.99 15.64 -18.54
N SER A 95 22.29 16.01 -17.47
CA SER A 95 22.57 17.15 -16.63
C SER A 95 21.95 16.97 -15.24
N ILE A 96 22.43 17.71 -14.27
CA ILE A 96 21.88 17.72 -12.90
C ILE A 96 20.69 18.67 -12.89
N PRO A 97 19.46 18.19 -12.58
CA PRO A 97 18.30 19.06 -12.54
C PRO A 97 18.37 20.04 -11.37
N LYS A 98 17.82 21.23 -11.56
CA LYS A 98 17.56 22.17 -10.47
C LYS A 98 16.36 21.71 -9.65
N ASP A 99 16.35 22.09 -8.37
CA ASP A 99 15.18 21.87 -7.52
C ASP A 99 13.96 22.60 -8.07
N PHE A 100 12.82 21.95 -7.94
CA PHE A 100 11.53 22.54 -8.23
C PHE A 100 10.89 22.99 -6.93
N ILE A 101 10.36 24.21 -6.92
CA ILE A 101 9.41 24.64 -5.89
C ILE A 101 8.03 24.35 -6.43
N HIS A 102 7.32 23.43 -5.80
CA HIS A 102 5.96 23.08 -6.16
C HIS A 102 4.99 24.23 -5.84
N ASN A 103 3.99 24.39 -6.68
CA ASN A 103 2.87 25.31 -6.50
C ASN A 103 1.54 24.54 -6.58
N ASP A 104 0.42 25.23 -6.45
CA ASP A 104 -0.91 24.61 -6.42
C ASP A 104 -1.18 23.68 -7.63
N ASN A 105 -0.71 24.04 -8.82
CA ASN A 105 -0.86 23.17 -9.99
C ASN A 105 -0.10 21.84 -9.85
N HIS A 106 1.08 21.86 -9.25
CA HIS A 106 1.85 20.65 -8.97
C HIS A 106 1.16 19.81 -7.90
N TYR A 107 0.55 20.42 -6.87
CA TYR A 107 -0.21 19.70 -5.84
C TYR A 107 -1.43 18.99 -6.44
N ILE A 108 -2.18 19.70 -7.32
CA ILE A 108 -3.31 19.12 -8.05
C ILE A 108 -2.86 17.98 -8.97
N TYR A 109 -1.77 18.19 -9.71
CA TYR A 109 -1.22 17.12 -10.57
C TYR A 109 -0.80 15.89 -9.77
N GLY A 110 -0.07 16.08 -8.66
CA GLY A 110 0.32 15.01 -7.76
C GLY A 110 -0.87 14.25 -7.16
N ALA A 111 -1.96 14.96 -6.83
CA ALA A 111 -3.20 14.34 -6.35
C ALA A 111 -3.90 13.46 -7.40
N LEU A 112 -3.67 13.75 -8.69
CA LEU A 112 -4.24 12.98 -9.81
C LEU A 112 -3.40 11.77 -10.20
N HIS A 113 -2.09 11.95 -10.28
CA HIS A 113 -1.17 11.04 -10.94
C HIS A 113 -0.17 10.37 -9.98
N GLY A 114 -0.08 10.87 -8.75
CA GLY A 114 0.92 10.41 -7.79
C GLY A 114 2.29 11.09 -8.01
N ILE A 115 3.31 10.51 -7.40
CA ILE A 115 4.70 10.98 -7.47
C ILE A 115 5.31 10.57 -8.81
N ASP A 116 6.08 11.47 -9.41
CA ASP A 116 6.89 11.17 -10.60
C ASP A 116 8.20 10.49 -10.19
N ALA A 117 8.22 9.16 -10.24
CA ALA A 117 9.39 8.36 -9.88
C ALA A 117 10.64 8.69 -10.71
N ASN A 118 10.47 9.20 -11.93
CA ASN A 118 11.57 9.55 -12.82
C ASN A 118 12.42 10.73 -12.29
N LYS A 119 11.87 11.55 -11.42
CA LYS A 119 12.60 12.67 -10.80
C LYS A 119 13.51 12.25 -9.66
N ILE A 120 13.28 11.07 -9.06
CA ILE A 120 13.99 10.61 -7.85
C ILE A 120 15.50 10.52 -8.11
N LYS A 121 15.92 9.92 -9.24
CA LYS A 121 17.35 9.80 -9.59
C LYS A 121 18.02 11.17 -9.67
N GLY A 122 17.44 12.10 -10.39
CA GLY A 122 17.99 13.44 -10.56
C GLY A 122 18.06 14.20 -9.22
N TRP A 123 17.03 14.12 -8.39
CA TRP A 123 17.01 14.69 -7.04
C TRP A 123 18.10 14.07 -6.15
N PHE A 124 18.22 12.75 -6.11
CA PHE A 124 19.22 12.06 -5.28
C PHE A 124 20.66 12.43 -5.69
N VAL A 125 20.93 12.45 -7.00
CA VAL A 125 22.24 12.86 -7.54
C VAL A 125 22.55 14.31 -7.22
N ASN A 126 21.57 15.20 -7.33
CA ASN A 126 21.71 16.61 -6.93
C ASN A 126 22.10 16.70 -5.45
N ARG A 127 21.40 16.02 -4.55
CA ARG A 127 21.70 16.03 -3.11
C ARG A 127 23.10 15.48 -2.81
N TYR A 128 23.47 14.38 -3.46
CA TYR A 128 24.82 13.79 -3.31
C TYR A 128 25.92 14.78 -3.67
N LEU A 129 25.82 15.42 -4.82
CA LEU A 129 26.86 16.31 -5.31
C LEU A 129 26.97 17.60 -4.45
N PHE A 130 25.84 18.20 -4.10
CA PHE A 130 25.84 19.40 -3.30
C PHE A 130 26.13 19.15 -1.81
N SER A 131 25.94 17.94 -1.29
CA SER A 131 26.29 17.58 0.09
C SER A 131 27.80 17.67 0.37
N ALA A 132 28.64 17.57 -0.65
CA ALA A 132 30.09 17.74 -0.53
C ALA A 132 30.54 19.20 -0.29
N HIS A 133 29.64 20.18 -0.48
CA HIS A 133 29.96 21.60 -0.33
C HIS A 133 29.35 22.15 0.99
N PRO A 134 30.09 22.87 1.83
CA PRO A 134 29.61 23.33 3.15
C PRO A 134 28.35 24.17 3.13
N THR A 135 28.06 24.84 2.00
CA THR A 135 26.87 25.69 1.80
C THR A 135 25.99 25.24 0.64
N GLY A 136 26.20 24.02 0.16
CA GLY A 136 25.50 23.49 -1.01
C GLY A 136 24.07 23.06 -0.71
N LEU A 137 23.81 22.62 0.51
CA LEU A 137 22.49 22.21 0.99
C LEU A 137 22.14 22.96 2.28
N THR A 138 20.84 23.14 2.53
CA THR A 138 20.35 23.57 3.84
C THR A 138 20.54 22.47 4.88
N LYS A 139 20.37 22.80 6.17
CA LYS A 139 20.51 21.81 7.25
C LYS A 139 19.49 20.69 7.12
N SER A 140 18.25 21.03 6.76
CA SER A 140 17.19 20.05 6.59
C SER A 140 17.40 19.20 5.34
N GLN A 141 17.81 19.77 4.22
CA GLN A 141 18.17 19.01 3.02
C GLN A 141 19.30 18.02 3.27
N TYR A 142 20.31 18.42 4.06
CA TYR A 142 21.39 17.52 4.44
C TYR A 142 20.88 16.36 5.30
N ALA A 143 20.05 16.63 6.32
CA ALA A 143 19.43 15.60 7.16
C ALA A 143 18.52 14.68 6.35
N ASN A 144 17.70 15.23 5.46
CA ASN A 144 16.81 14.47 4.58
C ASN A 144 17.59 13.55 3.63
N PHE A 145 18.74 14.04 3.11
CA PHE A 145 19.60 13.22 2.27
C PHE A 145 20.28 12.09 3.05
N GLU A 146 20.67 12.31 4.31
CA GLU A 146 21.14 11.24 5.18
C GLU A 146 20.05 10.17 5.39
N HIS A 147 18.80 10.57 5.60
CA HIS A 147 17.67 9.63 5.66
C HIS A 147 17.50 8.86 4.34
N ALA A 148 17.61 9.54 3.20
CA ALA A 148 17.54 8.92 1.88
C ALA A 148 18.65 7.89 1.65
N GLN A 149 19.88 8.18 2.07
CA GLN A 149 20.98 7.23 1.99
C GLN A 149 20.78 6.02 2.92
N LYS A 150 20.31 6.26 4.15
CA LYS A 150 20.03 5.20 5.13
C LYS A 150 18.83 4.33 4.76
N ALA A 151 17.90 4.84 3.94
CA ALA A 151 16.70 4.10 3.54
C ALA A 151 17.04 2.73 2.92
N PHE A 152 18.12 2.63 2.13
CA PHE A 152 18.56 1.35 1.56
C PHE A 152 18.82 0.30 2.65
N SER A 153 19.61 0.65 3.66
CA SER A 153 19.96 -0.28 4.74
C SER A 153 18.86 -0.48 5.78
N ILE A 154 17.91 0.44 5.89
CA ILE A 154 16.71 0.26 6.73
C ILE A 154 15.79 -0.80 6.12
N LEU A 155 15.66 -0.79 4.79
CA LEU A 155 14.83 -1.75 4.05
C LEU A 155 15.51 -3.13 3.94
N ASP A 156 16.82 -3.14 3.70
CA ASP A 156 17.63 -4.36 3.68
C ASP A 156 19.05 -4.03 4.18
N SER A 157 19.40 -4.54 5.34
CA SER A 157 20.69 -4.28 5.98
C SER A 157 21.92 -4.71 5.15
N THR A 158 21.73 -5.52 4.12
CA THR A 158 22.79 -5.98 3.22
C THR A 158 23.01 -5.04 2.03
N ILE A 159 22.14 -4.05 1.82
CA ILE A 159 22.19 -3.10 0.72
C ILE A 159 22.46 -1.70 1.26
N THR A 160 23.55 -1.09 0.82
CA THR A 160 23.88 0.28 1.23
C THR A 160 24.19 1.16 0.03
N PHE A 161 23.93 2.47 0.16
CA PHE A 161 24.39 3.44 -0.82
C PHE A 161 25.93 3.48 -0.81
N SER A 162 26.55 3.45 -1.99
CA SER A 162 28.02 3.50 -2.16
C SER A 162 28.48 4.86 -2.66
N ARG A 163 28.09 5.24 -3.85
CA ARG A 163 28.48 6.49 -4.51
C ARG A 163 27.56 6.80 -5.69
N VAL A 164 27.68 8.01 -6.22
CA VAL A 164 27.22 8.34 -7.56
C VAL A 164 28.42 8.25 -8.51
N ASP A 165 28.23 7.59 -9.65
CA ASP A 165 29.27 7.49 -10.67
C ASP A 165 29.50 8.86 -11.35
N SER A 166 30.73 9.30 -11.46
CA SER A 166 31.06 10.64 -11.96
C SER A 166 30.90 10.79 -13.48
N HIS A 167 30.86 9.70 -14.23
CA HIS A 167 30.75 9.74 -15.70
C HIS A 167 29.29 9.60 -16.16
N SER A 168 28.55 8.67 -15.54
CA SER A 168 27.16 8.36 -15.95
C SER A 168 26.11 8.98 -15.06
N LEU A 169 26.49 9.56 -13.89
CA LEU A 169 25.57 10.05 -12.85
C LEU A 169 24.63 8.96 -12.31
N ASP A 170 25.04 7.71 -12.39
CA ASP A 170 24.26 6.58 -11.87
C ASP A 170 24.51 6.36 -10.39
N ILE A 171 23.44 5.96 -9.70
CA ILE A 171 23.48 5.63 -8.28
C ILE A 171 24.03 4.20 -8.12
N MET A 172 25.16 4.08 -7.42
CA MET A 172 25.82 2.80 -7.16
C MET A 172 25.53 2.34 -5.75
N LEU A 173 25.15 1.08 -5.60
CA LEU A 173 24.85 0.44 -4.34
C LEU A 173 25.86 -0.67 -4.05
N GLN A 174 26.19 -0.87 -2.78
CA GLN A 174 26.98 -1.99 -2.30
C GLN A 174 26.03 -3.10 -1.84
N THR A 175 26.25 -4.33 -2.35
CA THR A 175 25.54 -5.55 -1.95
C THR A 175 26.55 -6.65 -1.59
N PRO A 176 26.13 -7.77 -1.00
CA PRO A 176 27.00 -8.91 -0.76
C PRO A 176 27.67 -9.47 -2.02
N SER A 177 27.05 -9.30 -3.19
CA SER A 177 27.56 -9.74 -4.48
C SER A 177 28.48 -8.70 -5.18
N GLY A 178 28.71 -7.54 -4.54
CA GLY A 178 29.51 -6.45 -5.08
C GLY A 178 28.67 -5.20 -5.37
N GLN A 179 29.28 -4.26 -6.12
CA GLN A 179 28.60 -3.02 -6.53
C GLN A 179 27.66 -3.26 -7.69
N ILE A 180 26.44 -2.72 -7.57
CA ILE A 180 25.42 -2.76 -8.61
C ILE A 180 24.82 -1.37 -8.87
N TYR A 181 24.22 -1.19 -10.02
CA TYR A 181 23.39 -0.02 -10.31
C TYR A 181 22.08 -0.07 -9.54
N PHE A 182 21.56 1.09 -9.13
CA PHE A 182 20.26 1.24 -8.50
C PHE A 182 19.14 0.54 -9.29
N GLU A 183 19.19 0.63 -10.61
CA GLU A 183 18.23 0.04 -11.53
C GLU A 183 18.24 -1.49 -11.56
N TYR A 184 19.30 -2.12 -11.04
CA TYR A 184 19.41 -3.60 -10.99
C TYR A 184 18.81 -4.22 -9.72
N LEU A 185 18.30 -3.40 -8.81
CA LEU A 185 17.54 -3.88 -7.67
C LEU A 185 16.32 -4.69 -8.14
N SER A 186 15.88 -5.64 -7.32
CA SER A 186 14.64 -6.38 -7.57
C SER A 186 13.44 -5.42 -7.65
N SER A 187 12.40 -5.80 -8.39
CA SER A 187 11.20 -4.97 -8.56
C SER A 187 10.56 -4.59 -7.22
N GLY A 188 10.50 -5.53 -6.28
CA GLY A 188 9.96 -5.28 -4.96
C GLY A 188 10.80 -4.28 -4.15
N PHE A 189 12.13 -4.44 -4.13
CA PHE A 189 12.98 -3.47 -3.44
C PHE A 189 12.92 -2.09 -4.10
N LYS A 190 12.89 -2.04 -5.43
CA LYS A 190 12.69 -0.79 -6.17
C LYS A 190 11.39 -0.09 -5.78
N SER A 191 10.29 -0.82 -5.70
CA SER A 191 8.99 -0.26 -5.30
C SER A 191 9.06 0.38 -3.91
N LEU A 192 9.72 -0.27 -2.95
CA LEU A 192 9.90 0.25 -1.58
C LEU A 192 10.75 1.51 -1.55
N ILE A 193 11.93 1.45 -2.17
CA ILE A 193 12.87 2.56 -2.11
C ILE A 193 12.34 3.78 -2.86
N ILE A 194 11.63 3.59 -3.98
CA ILE A 194 10.94 4.66 -4.71
C ILE A 194 9.88 5.33 -3.84
N LEU A 195 9.13 4.53 -3.06
CA LEU A 195 8.13 5.06 -2.14
C LEU A 195 8.80 5.97 -1.09
N VAL A 196 9.86 5.50 -0.43
CA VAL A 196 10.55 6.28 0.61
C VAL A 196 11.25 7.51 0.02
N LEU A 197 12.07 7.33 -1.01
CA LEU A 197 12.79 8.44 -1.65
C LEU A 197 11.85 9.44 -2.30
N GLY A 198 10.75 8.97 -2.90
CA GLY A 198 9.74 9.81 -3.52
C GLY A 198 9.02 10.69 -2.50
N ILE A 199 8.68 10.16 -1.32
CA ILE A 199 8.09 10.96 -0.24
C ILE A 199 9.08 12.03 0.24
N ILE A 200 10.35 11.67 0.49
CA ILE A 200 11.37 12.62 0.91
C ILE A 200 11.53 13.75 -0.12
N MET A 201 11.65 13.41 -1.39
CA MET A 201 11.75 14.36 -2.50
C MET A 201 10.53 15.29 -2.55
N GLU A 202 9.32 14.74 -2.45
CA GLU A 202 8.09 15.53 -2.49
C GLU A 202 7.97 16.49 -1.32
N ILE A 203 8.37 16.10 -0.12
CA ILE A 203 8.42 17.00 1.04
C ILE A 203 9.35 18.17 0.76
N GLU A 204 10.56 17.91 0.24
CA GLU A 204 11.51 18.98 -0.07
C GLU A 204 11.02 19.93 -1.16
N PHE A 205 10.39 19.40 -2.22
CA PHE A 205 9.87 20.22 -3.30
C PHE A 205 8.66 21.07 -2.89
N ARG A 206 7.87 20.59 -1.94
CA ARG A 206 6.69 21.29 -1.42
C ARG A 206 7.04 22.34 -0.36
N PHE A 207 8.08 22.09 0.44
CA PHE A 207 8.45 22.89 1.59
C PHE A 207 9.86 23.49 1.49
N GLY A 208 10.39 23.64 0.28
CA GLY A 208 11.72 24.22 0.05
C GLY A 208 11.91 25.64 0.58
N ASP A 209 10.82 26.38 0.82
CA ASP A 209 10.80 27.71 1.45
C ASP A 209 10.82 27.66 2.99
N GLN A 210 10.54 26.51 3.61
CA GLN A 210 10.41 26.35 5.07
C GLN A 210 11.54 25.54 5.69
N ASP A 211 12.45 24.97 4.89
CA ASP A 211 13.57 24.16 5.35
C ASP A 211 13.16 23.04 6.34
N ILE A 212 12.15 22.22 5.95
CA ILE A 212 11.58 21.17 6.82
C ILE A 212 12.36 19.86 6.72
N LYS A 213 12.57 19.20 7.86
CA LYS A 213 13.04 17.84 7.91
C LYS A 213 11.88 16.86 7.71
N VAL A 214 12.16 15.70 7.09
CA VAL A 214 11.13 14.66 6.85
C VAL A 214 10.52 14.12 8.14
N GLU A 215 11.28 14.03 9.21
CA GLU A 215 10.80 13.65 10.56
C GLU A 215 9.86 14.66 11.20
N ASP A 216 9.87 15.91 10.73
CA ASP A 216 9.03 17.00 11.22
C ASP A 216 7.80 17.25 10.34
N PHE A 217 7.70 16.57 9.19
CA PHE A 217 6.54 16.70 8.33
C PHE A 217 5.30 16.07 8.97
N ASP A 218 4.30 16.86 9.25
CA ASP A 218 3.03 16.50 9.90
C ASP A 218 1.83 16.41 8.95
N GLY A 219 2.11 16.16 7.68
CA GLY A 219 1.09 16.09 6.64
C GLY A 219 0.39 14.74 6.55
N ILE A 220 -0.32 14.57 5.43
CA ILE A 220 -1.08 13.38 5.09
C ILE A 220 -0.45 12.69 3.89
N ILE A 221 -0.17 11.41 4.02
CA ILE A 221 0.34 10.57 2.92
C ILE A 221 -0.69 9.49 2.60
N ILE A 222 -1.10 9.46 1.33
CA ILE A 222 -2.08 8.51 0.81
C ILE A 222 -1.35 7.56 -0.13
N ILE A 223 -1.42 6.24 0.14
CA ILE A 223 -0.73 5.22 -0.65
C ILE A 223 -1.75 4.20 -1.14
N ASP A 224 -1.92 4.11 -2.45
CA ASP A 224 -2.77 3.07 -3.05
C ASP A 224 -1.95 1.80 -3.29
N GLU A 225 -2.50 0.65 -2.91
CA GLU A 225 -1.90 -0.68 -3.05
C GLU A 225 -0.44 -0.75 -2.55
N ILE A 226 -0.22 -0.54 -1.24
CA ILE A 226 1.12 -0.50 -0.66
C ILE A 226 1.93 -1.78 -0.91
N ASP A 227 1.26 -2.91 -1.04
CA ASP A 227 1.82 -4.25 -1.23
C ASP A 227 2.24 -4.58 -2.67
N VAL A 228 1.96 -3.70 -3.64
CA VAL A 228 2.30 -3.92 -5.05
C VAL A 228 3.80 -4.19 -5.22
N HIS A 229 4.12 -5.30 -5.90
CA HIS A 229 5.45 -5.83 -6.15
C HIS A 229 6.25 -6.25 -4.91
N LEU A 230 5.69 -6.15 -3.69
CA LEU A 230 6.43 -6.49 -2.48
C LEU A 230 6.44 -8.00 -2.21
N HIS A 231 7.62 -8.53 -1.86
CA HIS A 231 7.72 -9.87 -1.28
C HIS A 231 7.02 -9.91 0.08
N PRO A 232 6.36 -11.02 0.47
CA PRO A 232 5.66 -11.15 1.77
C PRO A 232 6.48 -10.68 2.99
N THR A 233 7.77 -10.94 3.02
CA THR A 233 8.67 -10.49 4.10
C THR A 233 8.67 -8.96 4.26
N TRP A 234 8.61 -8.20 3.16
CA TRP A 234 8.54 -6.74 3.22
C TRP A 234 7.14 -6.23 3.52
N GLN A 235 6.11 -6.97 3.11
CA GLN A 235 4.73 -6.63 3.42
C GLN A 235 4.46 -6.59 4.93
N THR A 236 5.16 -7.42 5.72
CA THR A 236 5.04 -7.41 7.18
C THR A 236 5.72 -6.23 7.86
N GLN A 237 6.63 -5.53 7.18
CA GLN A 237 7.51 -4.53 7.81
C GLN A 237 7.31 -3.11 7.26
N ILE A 238 6.67 -2.97 6.09
CA ILE A 238 6.61 -1.68 5.37
C ILE A 238 5.95 -0.57 6.19
N LEU A 239 4.89 -0.88 6.93
CA LEU A 239 4.18 0.12 7.73
C LEU A 239 5.05 0.63 8.87
N ASP A 240 5.75 -0.26 9.58
CA ASP A 240 6.69 0.10 10.65
C ASP A 240 7.85 0.96 10.13
N VAL A 241 8.36 0.65 8.93
CA VAL A 241 9.42 1.43 8.29
C VAL A 241 8.93 2.84 7.97
N LEU A 242 7.73 2.98 7.41
CA LEU A 242 7.16 4.29 7.10
C LEU A 242 6.91 5.12 8.37
N GLU A 243 6.37 4.54 9.44
CA GLU A 243 6.14 5.24 10.70
C GLU A 243 7.45 5.67 11.38
N LYS A 244 8.53 4.88 11.23
CA LYS A 244 9.85 5.26 11.74
C LYS A 244 10.48 6.43 10.99
N ILE A 245 10.34 6.45 9.66
CA ILE A 245 10.94 7.52 8.84
C ILE A 245 10.11 8.81 8.91
N PHE A 246 8.78 8.69 8.98
CA PHE A 246 7.81 9.78 8.96
C PHE A 246 6.90 9.75 10.20
N PRO A 247 7.41 9.99 11.41
CA PRO A 247 6.70 9.72 12.67
C PRO A 247 5.50 10.64 12.94
N LYS A 248 5.41 11.78 12.26
CA LYS A 248 4.30 12.75 12.45
C LYS A 248 3.23 12.66 11.37
N VAL A 249 3.43 11.81 10.37
CA VAL A 249 2.54 11.69 9.22
C VAL A 249 1.28 10.89 9.56
N GLN A 250 0.14 11.37 9.10
CA GLN A 250 -1.08 10.58 9.04
C GLN A 250 -1.14 9.82 7.71
N PHE A 251 -1.08 8.49 7.79
CA PHE A 251 -1.16 7.63 6.61
C PHE A 251 -2.58 7.14 6.34
N PHE A 252 -2.98 7.13 5.05
CA PHE A 252 -4.11 6.40 4.51
C PHE A 252 -3.60 5.45 3.44
N VAL A 253 -3.78 4.16 3.64
CA VAL A 253 -3.13 3.13 2.82
C VAL A 253 -4.15 2.09 2.40
N SER A 254 -4.17 1.68 1.12
CA SER A 254 -4.91 0.48 0.71
C SER A 254 -3.98 -0.72 0.58
N THR A 255 -4.51 -1.91 0.85
CA THR A 255 -3.78 -3.16 0.71
C THR A 255 -4.70 -4.32 0.31
N HIS A 256 -4.12 -5.24 -0.46
CA HIS A 256 -4.66 -6.57 -0.74
C HIS A 256 -3.87 -7.67 -0.02
N SER A 257 -2.90 -7.32 0.83
CA SER A 257 -2.04 -8.27 1.50
C SER A 257 -2.55 -8.64 2.90
N PRO A 258 -2.79 -9.91 3.18
CA PRO A 258 -3.04 -10.37 4.53
C PRO A 258 -1.81 -10.21 5.44
N HIS A 259 -0.59 -10.22 4.88
CA HIS A 259 0.63 -10.02 5.64
C HIS A 259 0.76 -8.60 6.20
N VAL A 260 0.30 -7.58 5.45
CA VAL A 260 0.23 -6.20 5.94
C VAL A 260 -0.76 -6.11 7.10
N ILE A 261 -1.91 -6.80 7.00
CA ILE A 261 -2.96 -6.77 8.02
C ILE A 261 -2.50 -7.47 9.31
N GLN A 262 -1.75 -8.56 9.19
CA GLN A 262 -1.34 -9.39 10.33
C GLN A 262 -0.55 -8.61 11.40
N SER A 263 0.17 -7.55 11.01
CA SER A 263 0.96 -6.72 11.91
C SER A 263 0.21 -5.51 12.49
N LEU A 264 -1.07 -5.29 12.10
CA LEU A 264 -1.79 -4.08 12.46
C LEU A 264 -2.50 -4.17 13.82
N PRO A 265 -2.51 -3.06 14.58
CA PRO A 265 -3.48 -2.86 15.66
C PRO A 265 -4.92 -2.80 15.12
N PRO A 266 -5.93 -3.29 15.88
CA PRO A 266 -7.33 -3.35 15.40
C PRO A 266 -7.92 -2.00 14.99
N ASN A 267 -7.56 -0.94 15.70
CA ASN A 267 -8.07 0.41 15.49
C ASN A 267 -7.51 1.11 14.23
N GLN A 268 -6.49 0.52 13.59
CA GLN A 268 -5.89 1.07 12.38
C GLN A 268 -6.46 0.46 11.09
N LEU A 269 -7.32 -0.56 11.19
CA LEU A 269 -7.88 -1.26 10.04
C LEU A 269 -9.32 -0.85 9.73
N ILE A 270 -9.57 -0.58 8.45
CA ILE A 270 -10.88 -0.32 7.88
C ILE A 270 -11.14 -1.39 6.80
N ALA A 271 -11.86 -2.44 7.16
CA ALA A 271 -12.29 -3.45 6.22
C ALA A 271 -13.59 -3.01 5.53
N LEU A 272 -13.62 -3.11 4.20
CA LEU A 272 -14.78 -2.77 3.39
C LEU A 272 -15.43 -4.04 2.84
N GLU A 273 -16.77 -4.06 2.83
CA GLU A 273 -17.54 -5.13 2.21
C GLU A 273 -18.73 -4.58 1.43
N LYS A 274 -19.22 -5.41 0.50
CA LYS A 274 -20.42 -5.09 -0.29
C LYS A 274 -21.62 -5.84 0.27
N VAL A 275 -22.60 -5.09 0.74
CA VAL A 275 -23.90 -5.60 1.23
C VAL A 275 -25.00 -4.94 0.41
N ASP A 276 -25.82 -5.72 -0.27
CA ASP A 276 -26.98 -5.23 -1.06
C ASP A 276 -26.66 -4.03 -1.99
N ASN A 277 -25.57 -4.11 -2.74
CA ASN A 277 -25.03 -3.05 -3.61
C ASN A 277 -24.48 -1.80 -2.90
N ASN A 278 -24.49 -1.75 -1.59
CA ASN A 278 -23.82 -0.71 -0.81
C ASN A 278 -22.45 -1.19 -0.34
N ILE A 279 -21.51 -0.25 -0.25
CA ILE A 279 -20.22 -0.51 0.39
C ILE A 279 -20.32 0.00 1.81
N VAL A 280 -20.04 -0.89 2.74
CA VAL A 280 -20.07 -0.59 4.18
C VAL A 280 -18.75 -0.99 4.84
N ARG A 281 -18.50 -0.45 6.02
CA ARG A 281 -17.41 -0.94 6.86
C ARG A 281 -17.86 -2.27 7.45
N ARG A 282 -17.01 -3.31 7.27
CA ARG A 282 -17.20 -4.61 7.89
C ARG A 282 -16.94 -4.52 9.39
N GLU A 283 -17.82 -5.06 10.19
CA GLU A 283 -17.58 -5.24 11.63
C GLU A 283 -16.66 -6.45 11.84
N LEU A 284 -15.55 -6.22 12.53
CA LEU A 284 -14.55 -7.24 12.81
C LEU A 284 -14.57 -7.58 14.29
N LEU A 285 -14.73 -8.86 14.61
CA LEU A 285 -14.64 -9.38 15.98
C LEU A 285 -13.17 -9.66 16.30
N VAL A 286 -12.48 -8.64 16.80
CA VAL A 286 -11.04 -8.69 17.11
C VAL A 286 -10.82 -8.29 18.56
N ASN A 287 -9.94 -9.00 19.24
CA ASN A 287 -9.50 -8.68 20.61
C ASN A 287 -8.43 -7.57 20.63
N GLU A 288 -7.92 -7.24 21.79
CA GLU A 288 -6.90 -6.19 21.97
C GLU A 288 -5.57 -6.54 21.29
N ASP A 289 -5.26 -7.83 21.12
CA ASP A 289 -4.02 -8.31 20.47
C ASP A 289 -4.06 -8.17 18.94
N GLY A 290 -5.19 -7.77 18.37
CA GLY A 290 -5.34 -7.58 16.94
C GLY A 290 -5.28 -8.89 16.15
N TYR A 291 -4.51 -8.87 15.05
CA TYR A 291 -4.44 -9.98 14.09
C TYR A 291 -3.15 -10.80 14.22
N ILE A 292 -2.29 -10.54 15.22
CA ILE A 292 -0.95 -11.14 15.36
C ILE A 292 -1.00 -12.67 15.46
N GLY A 293 -2.02 -13.21 16.09
CA GLY A 293 -2.21 -14.67 16.23
C GLY A 293 -3.02 -15.31 15.11
N TRP A 294 -3.50 -14.54 14.14
CA TRP A 294 -4.36 -15.05 13.08
C TRP A 294 -3.54 -15.66 11.96
N THR A 295 -4.06 -16.73 11.38
CA THR A 295 -3.50 -17.30 10.15
C THR A 295 -3.84 -16.43 8.95
N ILE A 296 -3.05 -16.55 7.89
CA ILE A 296 -3.32 -15.86 6.62
C ILE A 296 -4.72 -16.20 6.09
N GLU A 297 -5.14 -17.47 6.24
CA GLU A 297 -6.45 -17.93 5.80
C GLU A 297 -7.60 -17.28 6.57
N GLU A 298 -7.47 -17.13 7.88
CA GLU A 298 -8.45 -16.43 8.71
C GLU A 298 -8.55 -14.95 8.32
N ILE A 299 -7.43 -14.27 8.06
CA ILE A 299 -7.43 -12.89 7.60
C ILE A 299 -8.11 -12.76 6.24
N LEU A 300 -7.77 -13.64 5.28
CA LEU A 300 -8.40 -13.65 3.96
C LEU A 300 -9.91 -13.83 4.05
N ARG A 301 -10.38 -14.77 4.88
CA ARG A 301 -11.80 -15.09 5.03
C ARG A 301 -12.55 -14.02 5.83
N ASP A 302 -12.11 -13.74 7.03
CA ASP A 302 -12.90 -13.00 8.02
C ASP A 302 -12.69 -11.49 7.91
N VAL A 303 -11.52 -11.04 7.45
CA VAL A 303 -11.20 -9.62 7.28
C VAL A 303 -11.42 -9.16 5.85
N MET A 304 -10.87 -9.89 4.87
CA MET A 304 -10.89 -9.48 3.46
C MET A 304 -12.11 -9.98 2.70
N GLY A 305 -12.91 -10.89 3.29
CA GLY A 305 -14.16 -11.37 2.72
C GLY A 305 -14.01 -12.37 1.59
N MET A 306 -12.91 -13.14 1.58
CA MET A 306 -12.76 -14.26 0.67
C MET A 306 -13.55 -15.45 1.20
N ASN A 307 -14.62 -15.83 0.52
CA ASN A 307 -15.47 -16.94 0.95
C ASN A 307 -14.73 -18.29 0.89
N ASN A 308 -13.77 -18.42 -0.01
CA ASN A 308 -13.04 -19.66 -0.24
C ASN A 308 -11.55 -19.40 -0.50
N THR A 309 -10.70 -20.11 0.22
CA THR A 309 -9.23 -20.08 0.08
C THR A 309 -8.72 -21.30 -0.70
N ASN A 310 -9.57 -22.32 -0.87
CA ASN A 310 -9.27 -23.53 -1.63
C ASN A 310 -9.79 -23.44 -3.07
N SER A 311 -9.20 -24.23 -3.98
CA SER A 311 -9.68 -24.32 -5.37
C SER A 311 -11.10 -24.92 -5.45
N ASP A 312 -11.89 -24.51 -6.44
CA ASP A 312 -13.24 -25.03 -6.66
C ASP A 312 -13.27 -26.56 -6.80
N PHE A 313 -12.21 -27.12 -7.41
CA PHE A 313 -12.07 -28.57 -7.55
C PHE A 313 -11.97 -29.26 -6.18
N PHE A 314 -11.12 -28.74 -5.28
CA PHE A 314 -10.96 -29.29 -3.94
C PHE A 314 -12.26 -29.16 -3.13
N GLN A 315 -12.94 -28.04 -3.24
CA GLN A 315 -14.21 -27.81 -2.54
C GLN A 315 -15.31 -28.76 -3.00
N ASN A 316 -15.43 -28.97 -4.32
CA ASN A 316 -16.40 -29.92 -4.88
C ASN A 316 -16.09 -31.33 -4.41
N LEU A 317 -14.81 -31.72 -4.36
CA LEU A 317 -14.38 -33.02 -3.90
C LEU A 317 -14.64 -33.19 -2.40
N TRP A 318 -14.36 -32.13 -1.60
CA TRP A 318 -14.64 -32.10 -0.17
C TRP A 318 -16.15 -32.23 0.13
N ALA A 319 -16.98 -31.49 -0.60
CA ALA A 319 -18.44 -31.57 -0.46
C ALA A 319 -18.97 -32.96 -0.78
N LYS A 320 -18.44 -33.61 -1.82
CA LYS A 320 -18.79 -34.99 -2.13
C LYS A 320 -18.35 -35.96 -1.01
N PHE A 321 -17.13 -35.78 -0.49
CA PHE A 321 -16.63 -36.59 0.62
C PHE A 321 -17.53 -36.48 1.86
N THR A 322 -17.89 -35.24 2.23
CA THR A 322 -18.77 -34.99 3.38
C THR A 322 -20.15 -35.62 3.16
N SER A 323 -20.72 -35.45 1.95
CA SER A 323 -22.01 -36.05 1.62
C SER A 323 -21.98 -37.60 1.63
N ALA A 324 -20.89 -38.21 1.15
CA ALA A 324 -20.72 -39.66 1.20
C ALA A 324 -20.65 -40.18 2.65
N ILE A 325 -19.95 -39.43 3.54
CA ILE A 325 -19.93 -39.74 4.99
C ILE A 325 -21.33 -39.64 5.61
N GLU A 326 -22.06 -38.55 5.33
CA GLU A 326 -23.43 -38.32 5.86
C GLU A 326 -24.44 -39.35 5.39
N ASN A 327 -24.25 -39.89 4.17
CA ASN A 327 -25.10 -40.92 3.59
C ASN A 327 -24.63 -42.37 3.90
N GLU A 328 -23.58 -42.50 4.72
CA GLU A 328 -22.98 -43.81 5.08
C GLU A 328 -22.48 -44.60 3.86
N ASP A 329 -22.17 -43.92 2.72
CA ASP A 329 -21.58 -44.57 1.53
C ASP A 329 -20.07 -44.78 1.73
N THR A 330 -19.73 -45.88 2.35
CA THR A 330 -18.35 -46.23 2.70
C THR A 330 -17.45 -46.39 1.48
N SER A 331 -17.99 -46.82 0.34
CA SER A 331 -17.23 -47.05 -0.90
C SER A 331 -16.84 -45.69 -1.52
N GLU A 332 -17.81 -44.79 -1.73
CA GLU A 332 -17.58 -43.48 -2.29
C GLU A 332 -16.70 -42.62 -1.36
N ALA A 333 -16.97 -42.63 -0.06
CA ALA A 333 -16.16 -41.93 0.94
C ALA A 333 -14.70 -42.40 0.94
N SER A 334 -14.44 -43.71 0.84
CA SER A 334 -13.08 -44.23 0.79
C SER A 334 -12.33 -43.82 -0.48
N GLU A 335 -12.99 -43.83 -1.65
CA GLU A 335 -12.38 -43.43 -2.91
C GLU A 335 -12.03 -41.96 -2.92
N ILE A 336 -13.01 -41.10 -2.58
CA ILE A 336 -12.81 -39.61 -2.53
C ILE A 336 -11.79 -39.26 -1.45
N GLY A 337 -11.87 -39.88 -0.28
CA GLY A 337 -10.91 -39.61 0.82
C GLY A 337 -9.47 -39.89 0.43
N LYS A 338 -9.20 -40.97 -0.33
CA LYS A 338 -7.86 -41.25 -0.87
C LYS A 338 -7.39 -40.19 -1.86
N GLN A 339 -8.27 -39.70 -2.73
CA GLN A 339 -7.96 -38.60 -3.65
C GLN A 339 -7.61 -37.30 -2.89
N LEU A 340 -8.39 -36.94 -1.89
CA LEU A 340 -8.14 -35.77 -1.05
C LEU A 340 -6.79 -35.87 -0.31
N LEU A 341 -6.47 -37.07 0.25
CA LEU A 341 -5.20 -37.28 0.94
C LEU A 341 -3.97 -37.12 0.05
N GLN A 342 -4.09 -37.44 -1.25
CA GLN A 342 -3.01 -37.25 -2.22
C GLN A 342 -2.78 -35.77 -2.59
N MET A 343 -3.82 -34.94 -2.53
CA MET A 343 -3.75 -33.53 -2.88
C MET A 343 -3.23 -32.64 -1.74
N LEU A 344 -3.46 -33.10 -0.50
CA LEU A 344 -3.13 -32.30 0.67
C LEU A 344 -1.63 -32.30 0.97
N HIS A 345 -1.10 -31.14 1.37
CA HIS A 345 0.27 -31.04 1.87
C HIS A 345 0.50 -32.03 3.03
N PRO A 346 1.70 -32.64 3.16
CA PRO A 346 1.98 -33.65 4.20
C PRO A 346 1.66 -33.20 5.63
N SER A 347 1.83 -31.94 5.95
CA SER A 347 1.55 -31.35 7.28
C SER A 347 0.13 -30.78 7.44
N ASN A 348 -0.76 -30.95 6.45
CA ASN A 348 -2.11 -30.40 6.53
C ASN A 348 -2.95 -31.16 7.57
N VAL A 349 -3.58 -30.44 8.48
CA VAL A 349 -4.41 -30.99 9.56
C VAL A 349 -5.59 -31.80 9.02
N LEU A 350 -6.16 -31.42 7.87
CA LEU A 350 -7.26 -32.14 7.24
C LEU A 350 -6.92 -33.58 6.91
N LYS A 351 -5.62 -33.92 6.69
CA LYS A 351 -5.22 -35.31 6.51
C LYS A 351 -5.63 -36.21 7.68
N LYS A 352 -5.36 -35.73 8.90
CA LYS A 352 -5.75 -36.48 10.12
C LYS A 352 -7.25 -36.64 10.24
N VAL A 353 -8.00 -35.60 9.86
CA VAL A 353 -9.48 -35.67 9.87
C VAL A 353 -9.99 -36.69 8.88
N ILE A 354 -9.48 -36.70 7.65
CA ILE A 354 -9.87 -37.67 6.63
C ILE A 354 -9.47 -39.08 7.07
N GLU A 355 -8.26 -39.30 7.56
CA GLU A 355 -7.77 -40.58 8.05
C GLU A 355 -8.63 -41.15 9.20
N LEU A 356 -9.05 -40.29 10.13
CA LEU A 356 -9.96 -40.67 11.22
C LEU A 356 -11.31 -41.15 10.67
N HIS A 357 -11.92 -40.40 9.74
CA HIS A 357 -13.17 -40.82 9.12
C HIS A 357 -13.02 -42.15 8.33
N LEU A 358 -11.96 -42.31 7.55
CA LEU A 358 -11.71 -43.55 6.81
C LEU A 358 -11.47 -44.75 7.74
N THR A 359 -10.82 -44.52 8.89
CA THR A 359 -10.58 -45.57 9.87
C THR A 359 -11.89 -46.00 10.57
N SER A 360 -12.77 -45.03 10.87
CA SER A 360 -14.08 -45.35 11.45
C SER A 360 -14.96 -46.18 10.51
N LEU A 361 -14.95 -45.82 9.21
CA LEU A 361 -15.71 -46.56 8.18
C LEU A 361 -15.17 -47.96 7.88
N SER A 362 -13.91 -48.24 8.25
CA SER A 362 -13.32 -49.60 8.06
C SER A 362 -13.53 -50.55 9.23
N ASN A 363 -14.04 -50.04 10.37
CA ASN A 363 -14.29 -50.83 11.58
C ASN A 363 -15.76 -51.23 11.76
N ASP A 364 -16.65 -50.76 10.90
CA ASP A 364 -18.04 -51.17 10.77
C ASP A 364 -18.19 -52.10 9.56
#